data_97d5d3df13b3dbc7d25851acbe4ad87b
#
_entry.id   97d5d3df13b3dbc7d25851acbe4ad87b
#
_cell.length_a   1.000
_cell.length_b   1.000
_cell.length_c   1.000
_cell.angle_alpha   90.00
_cell.angle_beta   90.00
_cell.angle_gamma   90.00
#
_symmetry.space_group_name_H-M   'P 1'
#
loop_
_entity.id
_entity.type
_entity.pdbx_description
1 polymer ?
#
loop_
_entity_poly.entity_id
_entity_poly.type
_entity_poly.pdbx_seq_one_letter_code
_entity_poly.pdbx_strand_id
1 'polypeptide(L)'
;MNELENIKDDIQNIAEAILSVINIDVTIVDDKFIRIAGTGKYIDKIGDKVDGYSAFRKSFVEQVGIFIEDPKESDICKSCTHIHGCKEFAEVCCPIVLDNKSYGVIGLIAFDTDQSNMMKNNLDGLMNFLRKMADLISNKLKAQMNTEELEVEKKKLEILLDNMDKAIVSVDINGYIDKCNYKFKELFNLNDNDLLKKNVFDILNFIKKTNENNFSKYKMGSFSY
;
A
#
# COMPACT_ATOMS: atom_id res chain seq x y z
N MET A 1 -9.94 0.39 8.00
CA MET A 1 -9.50 -0.56 6.95
C MET A 1 -8.08 -0.95 7.33
N ASN A 2 -7.69 -2.19 7.15
CA ASN A 2 -6.31 -2.61 7.47
C ASN A 2 -5.42 -2.21 6.28
N GLU A 3 -4.52 -1.26 6.51
CA GLU A 3 -3.69 -0.69 5.44
C GLU A 3 -2.73 -1.73 4.83
N LEU A 4 -2.23 -2.68 5.63
CA LEU A 4 -1.35 -3.75 5.14
C LEU A 4 -2.07 -4.77 4.26
N GLU A 5 -3.40 -4.95 4.42
CA GLU A 5 -4.20 -5.84 3.58
C GLU A 5 -4.18 -5.42 2.10
N ASN A 6 -4.06 -4.10 1.83
CA ASN A 6 -4.00 -3.57 0.46
C ASN A 6 -2.73 -3.97 -0.31
N ILE A 7 -1.70 -4.42 0.41
CA ILE A 7 -0.41 -4.86 -0.16
C ILE A 7 -0.06 -6.30 0.23
N LYS A 8 -1.05 -7.11 0.62
CA LYS A 8 -0.82 -8.47 1.15
C LYS A 8 -0.05 -9.38 0.20
N ASP A 9 -0.31 -9.29 -1.10
CA ASP A 9 0.38 -10.11 -2.10
C ASP A 9 1.87 -9.76 -2.16
N ASP A 10 2.22 -8.47 -2.09
CA ASP A 10 3.62 -8.03 -2.00
C ASP A 10 4.26 -8.51 -0.69
N ILE A 11 3.54 -8.46 0.42
CA ILE A 11 4.00 -8.91 1.74
C ILE A 11 4.23 -10.42 1.74
N GLN A 12 3.35 -11.21 1.13
CA GLN A 12 3.51 -12.64 0.99
C GLN A 12 4.74 -12.99 0.13
N ASN A 13 4.95 -12.30 -0.99
CA ASN A 13 6.13 -12.46 -1.84
C ASN A 13 7.44 -12.16 -1.06
N ILE A 14 7.43 -11.13 -0.21
CA ILE A 14 8.58 -10.82 0.66
C ILE A 14 8.82 -11.96 1.65
N ALA A 15 7.77 -12.49 2.30
CA ALA A 15 7.89 -13.61 3.23
C ALA A 15 8.48 -14.86 2.57
N GLU A 16 8.03 -15.20 1.36
CA GLU A 16 8.54 -16.33 0.58
C GLU A 16 10.01 -16.13 0.15
N ALA A 17 10.37 -14.92 -0.26
CA ALA A 17 11.74 -14.57 -0.58
C ALA A 17 12.67 -14.73 0.64
N ILE A 18 12.23 -14.31 1.83
CA ILE A 18 12.98 -14.49 3.08
C ILE A 18 13.16 -15.98 3.38
N LEU A 19 12.08 -16.78 3.32
CA LEU A 19 12.17 -18.22 3.54
C LEU A 19 13.17 -18.87 2.59
N SER A 20 13.15 -18.50 1.31
CA SER A 20 14.04 -19.10 0.29
C SER A 20 15.53 -18.86 0.56
N VAL A 21 15.88 -17.78 1.26
CA VAL A 21 17.28 -17.39 1.56
C VAL A 21 17.71 -17.89 2.95
N ILE A 22 16.85 -17.76 3.96
CA ILE A 22 17.21 -18.00 5.35
C ILE A 22 16.80 -19.41 5.81
N ASN A 23 15.82 -20.03 5.14
CA ASN A 23 15.25 -21.33 5.50
C ASN A 23 14.66 -21.36 6.92
N ILE A 24 14.04 -20.25 7.34
CA ILE A 24 13.28 -20.11 8.60
C ILE A 24 11.90 -19.57 8.26
N ASP A 25 10.89 -20.12 8.93
CA ASP A 25 9.50 -19.72 8.71
C ASP A 25 9.28 -18.25 9.08
N VAL A 26 8.55 -17.56 8.21
CA VAL A 26 8.19 -16.13 8.34
C VAL A 26 6.71 -16.04 8.71
N THR A 27 6.38 -15.09 9.56
CA THR A 27 5.00 -14.70 9.81
C THR A 27 4.92 -13.18 9.90
N ILE A 28 3.87 -12.60 9.30
CA ILE A 28 3.63 -11.15 9.32
C ILE A 28 2.21 -10.93 9.78
N VAL A 29 2.05 -10.08 10.79
CA VAL A 29 0.76 -9.70 11.36
C VAL A 29 0.49 -8.22 11.18
N ASP A 30 -0.79 -7.87 11.12
CA ASP A 30 -1.27 -6.49 11.05
C ASP A 30 -1.36 -5.81 12.44
N ASP A 31 -1.95 -4.62 12.48
CA ASP A 31 -2.21 -3.82 13.69
C ASP A 31 -3.25 -4.44 14.63
N LYS A 32 -4.04 -5.42 14.15
CA LYS A 32 -5.00 -6.21 14.94
C LYS A 32 -4.45 -7.56 15.35
N PHE A 33 -3.19 -7.81 15.02
CA PHE A 33 -2.50 -9.10 15.23
C PHE A 33 -3.14 -10.25 14.43
N ILE A 34 -3.75 -9.96 13.29
CA ILE A 34 -4.20 -10.96 12.32
C ILE A 34 -3.02 -11.26 11.39
N ARG A 35 -2.76 -12.54 11.17
CA ARG A 35 -1.70 -12.97 10.26
C ARG A 35 -2.09 -12.71 8.82
N ILE A 36 -1.37 -11.81 8.15
CA ILE A 36 -1.62 -11.40 6.76
C ILE A 36 -0.71 -12.13 5.77
N ALA A 37 0.44 -12.61 6.23
CA ALA A 37 1.34 -13.44 5.46
C ALA A 37 2.02 -14.47 6.34
N GLY A 38 2.39 -15.59 5.73
CA GLY A 38 3.08 -16.67 6.43
C GLY A 38 3.71 -17.67 5.48
N THR A 39 4.75 -18.36 5.95
CA THR A 39 5.43 -19.43 5.22
C THR A 39 5.47 -20.69 6.06
N GLY A 40 5.84 -21.81 5.45
CA GLY A 40 5.98 -23.08 6.13
C GLY A 40 4.80 -23.44 7.02
N LYS A 41 5.02 -23.53 8.34
CA LYS A 41 3.97 -23.89 9.32
C LYS A 41 2.91 -22.82 9.54
N TYR A 42 3.09 -21.63 8.98
CA TYR A 42 2.16 -20.52 9.11
C TYR A 42 1.31 -20.25 7.87
N ILE A 43 1.53 -20.97 6.77
CA ILE A 43 0.77 -20.75 5.54
C ILE A 43 -0.73 -21.03 5.73
N ASP A 44 -1.06 -22.12 6.42
CA ASP A 44 -2.45 -22.49 6.70
C ASP A 44 -3.07 -21.70 7.87
N LYS A 45 -2.29 -20.78 8.47
CA LYS A 45 -2.71 -19.93 9.60
C LYS A 45 -2.88 -18.46 9.18
N ILE A 46 -2.82 -18.15 7.90
CA ILE A 46 -3.13 -16.82 7.39
C ILE A 46 -4.61 -16.53 7.69
N GLY A 47 -4.89 -15.37 8.28
CA GLY A 47 -6.21 -15.00 8.80
C GLY A 47 -6.42 -15.30 10.28
N ASP A 48 -5.58 -16.13 10.91
CA ASP A 48 -5.65 -16.40 12.34
C ASP A 48 -5.10 -15.23 13.15
N LYS A 49 -5.71 -15.02 14.32
CA LYS A 49 -5.26 -14.00 15.27
C LYS A 49 -4.13 -14.54 16.13
N VAL A 50 -3.05 -13.79 16.25
CA VAL A 50 -1.96 -14.06 17.19
C VAL A 50 -2.36 -13.57 18.59
N ASP A 51 -1.90 -14.30 19.62
CA ASP A 51 -2.20 -13.97 21.02
C ASP A 51 -1.73 -12.56 21.39
N GLY A 52 -2.58 -11.86 22.14
CA GLY A 52 -2.33 -10.51 22.60
C GLY A 52 -1.18 -10.35 23.62
N TYR A 53 -0.59 -11.42 24.11
CA TYR A 53 0.54 -11.42 25.05
C TYR A 53 1.84 -11.97 24.45
N SER A 54 1.96 -11.91 23.14
CA SER A 54 3.14 -12.40 22.41
C SER A 54 4.25 -11.35 22.30
N ALA A 55 5.45 -11.80 21.89
CA ALA A 55 6.56 -10.93 21.52
C ALA A 55 6.17 -9.93 20.41
N PHE A 56 5.28 -10.32 19.52
CA PHE A 56 4.73 -9.44 18.49
C PHE A 56 4.05 -8.20 19.07
N ARG A 57 3.20 -8.38 20.08
CA ARG A 57 2.53 -7.23 20.73
C ARG A 57 3.53 -6.30 21.39
N LYS A 58 4.52 -6.83 22.07
CA LYS A 58 5.58 -6.02 22.70
C LYS A 58 6.37 -5.25 21.63
N SER A 59 6.79 -5.93 20.58
CA SER A 59 7.49 -5.31 19.45
C SER A 59 6.67 -4.19 18.81
N PHE A 60 5.38 -4.43 18.59
CA PHE A 60 4.44 -3.46 18.01
C PHE A 60 4.29 -2.20 18.87
N VAL A 61 4.09 -2.37 20.19
CA VAL A 61 3.83 -1.26 21.12
C VAL A 61 5.08 -0.44 21.42
N GLU A 62 6.21 -1.14 21.69
CA GLU A 62 7.47 -0.49 22.03
C GLU A 62 8.28 -0.04 20.80
N GLN A 63 7.86 -0.45 19.60
CA GLN A 63 8.53 -0.18 18.32
C GLN A 63 9.99 -0.64 18.30
N VAL A 64 10.29 -1.77 18.94
CA VAL A 64 11.63 -2.36 19.02
C VAL A 64 11.65 -3.78 18.46
N GLY A 65 12.79 -4.18 17.91
CA GLY A 65 13.02 -5.58 17.59
C GLY A 65 13.17 -6.40 18.85
N ILE A 66 12.60 -7.61 18.88
CA ILE A 66 12.64 -8.53 20.01
C ILE A 66 13.22 -9.85 19.56
N PHE A 67 14.06 -10.43 20.40
CA PHE A 67 14.55 -11.79 20.28
C PHE A 67 14.10 -12.62 21.48
N ILE A 68 13.47 -13.75 21.22
CA ILE A 68 13.13 -14.78 22.18
C ILE A 68 14.04 -15.98 21.91
N GLU A 69 14.97 -16.21 22.81
CA GLU A 69 15.94 -17.30 22.68
C GLU A 69 15.31 -18.67 22.91
N ASP A 70 14.47 -18.75 23.94
CA ASP A 70 13.65 -19.90 24.28
C ASP A 70 12.28 -19.43 24.80
N PRO A 71 11.20 -19.69 24.08
CA PRO A 71 9.85 -19.30 24.50
C PRO A 71 9.45 -19.83 25.88
N LYS A 72 9.97 -20.99 26.28
CA LYS A 72 9.63 -21.64 27.58
C LYS A 72 10.27 -20.93 28.77
N GLU A 73 11.43 -20.33 28.56
CA GLU A 73 12.18 -19.60 29.57
C GLU A 73 11.91 -18.10 29.56
N SER A 74 11.27 -17.58 28.51
CA SER A 74 11.06 -16.16 28.31
C SER A 74 9.93 -15.60 29.17
N ASP A 75 10.22 -14.54 29.93
CA ASP A 75 9.21 -13.82 30.70
C ASP A 75 8.09 -13.21 29.81
N ILE A 76 8.43 -12.87 28.59
CA ILE A 76 7.46 -12.35 27.60
C ILE A 76 6.43 -13.43 27.24
N CYS A 77 6.88 -14.69 27.13
CA CYS A 77 6.04 -15.81 26.73
C CYS A 77 5.24 -16.41 27.88
N LYS A 78 5.58 -16.13 29.15
CA LYS A 78 4.87 -16.65 30.33
C LYS A 78 3.37 -16.31 30.34
N SER A 79 3.00 -15.18 29.77
CA SER A 79 1.60 -14.73 29.68
C SER A 79 0.90 -15.19 28.43
N CYS A 80 1.57 -15.90 27.50
CA CYS A 80 1.00 -16.40 26.27
C CYS A 80 0.05 -17.57 26.55
N THR A 81 -1.17 -17.54 26.04
CA THR A 81 -2.18 -18.60 26.23
C THR A 81 -1.75 -19.94 25.61
N HIS A 82 -0.85 -19.90 24.64
CA HIS A 82 -0.35 -21.05 23.90
C HIS A 82 0.97 -21.62 24.44
N ILE A 83 1.51 -21.08 25.55
CA ILE A 83 2.84 -21.47 26.06
C ILE A 83 2.99 -22.96 26.31
N HIS A 84 1.96 -23.63 26.87
CA HIS A 84 2.00 -25.07 27.15
C HIS A 84 1.99 -25.97 25.91
N GLY A 85 1.57 -25.42 24.73
CA GLY A 85 1.57 -26.11 23.44
C GLY A 85 2.54 -25.51 22.42
N CYS A 86 3.39 -24.57 22.86
CA CYS A 86 4.32 -23.88 22.00
C CYS A 86 5.34 -24.87 21.39
N LYS A 87 5.44 -24.83 20.05
CA LYS A 87 6.39 -25.65 19.26
C LYS A 87 7.57 -24.85 18.75
N GLU A 88 7.63 -23.58 19.09
CA GLU A 88 8.67 -22.65 18.68
C GLU A 88 9.91 -22.83 19.55
N PHE A 89 11.09 -22.76 18.94
CA PHE A 89 12.39 -22.91 19.61
C PHE A 89 13.09 -21.58 19.82
N ALA A 90 12.88 -20.63 18.88
CA ALA A 90 13.34 -19.25 18.99
C ALA A 90 12.49 -18.35 18.08
N GLU A 91 12.45 -17.08 18.41
CA GLU A 91 11.70 -16.06 17.63
C GLU A 91 12.50 -14.75 17.56
N VAL A 92 12.58 -14.17 16.37
CA VAL A 92 13.04 -12.80 16.15
C VAL A 92 11.92 -12.03 15.48
N CYS A 93 11.52 -10.89 16.01
CA CYS A 93 10.51 -10.06 15.37
C CYS A 93 10.89 -8.59 15.37
N CYS A 94 10.40 -7.86 14.37
CA CYS A 94 10.58 -6.44 14.20
C CYS A 94 9.26 -5.77 13.84
N PRO A 95 8.97 -4.55 14.36
CA PRO A 95 7.78 -3.81 14.01
C PRO A 95 7.91 -3.23 12.60
N ILE A 96 6.79 -3.15 11.88
CA ILE A 96 6.65 -2.44 10.61
C ILE A 96 6.17 -1.03 10.98
N VAL A 97 7.06 -0.04 10.90
CA VAL A 97 6.80 1.33 11.35
C VAL A 97 6.87 2.28 10.17
N LEU A 98 5.86 3.15 10.05
CA LEU A 98 5.82 4.25 9.10
C LEU A 98 5.38 5.52 9.82
N ASP A 99 6.14 6.61 9.68
CA ASP A 99 5.84 7.92 10.27
C ASP A 99 5.50 7.83 11.78
N ASN A 100 6.31 7.09 12.56
CA ASN A 100 6.18 6.83 14.00
C ASN A 100 4.91 6.05 14.41
N LYS A 101 4.22 5.43 13.47
CA LYS A 101 3.08 4.55 13.74
C LYS A 101 3.43 3.11 13.34
N SER A 102 3.13 2.15 14.21
CA SER A 102 3.22 0.73 13.90
C SER A 102 2.01 0.29 13.08
N TYR A 103 2.25 -0.46 12.01
CA TYR A 103 1.22 -1.04 11.15
C TYR A 103 1.14 -2.56 11.23
N GLY A 104 2.18 -3.19 11.77
CA GLY A 104 2.26 -4.62 11.93
C GLY A 104 3.61 -5.05 12.49
N VAL A 105 3.85 -6.35 12.46
CA VAL A 105 5.10 -6.96 12.89
C VAL A 105 5.47 -8.10 11.96
N ILE A 106 6.75 -8.18 11.59
CA ILE A 106 7.35 -9.30 10.87
C ILE A 106 8.17 -10.12 11.83
N GLY A 107 8.05 -11.45 11.78
CA GLY A 107 8.81 -12.38 12.62
C GLY A 107 9.38 -13.56 11.85
N LEU A 108 10.54 -14.02 12.32
CA LEU A 108 11.18 -15.27 11.94
C LEU A 108 11.06 -16.23 13.12
N ILE A 109 10.58 -17.44 12.88
CA ILE A 109 10.32 -18.42 13.93
C ILE A 109 11.06 -19.72 13.63
N ALA A 110 11.90 -20.13 14.57
CA ALA A 110 12.59 -21.42 14.53
C ALA A 110 11.70 -22.53 15.10
N PHE A 111 11.68 -23.67 14.42
CA PHE A 111 10.92 -24.85 14.84
C PHE A 111 11.77 -26.08 15.15
N ASP A 112 13.08 -25.92 15.11
CA ASP A 112 14.05 -26.92 15.49
C ASP A 112 15.30 -26.27 16.09
N THR A 113 16.18 -27.14 16.64
CA THR A 113 17.40 -26.72 17.32
C THR A 113 18.42 -26.08 16.36
N ASP A 114 18.49 -26.57 15.13
CA ASP A 114 19.46 -26.06 14.14
C ASP A 114 19.10 -24.64 13.71
N GLN A 115 17.84 -24.38 13.43
CA GLN A 115 17.33 -23.04 13.16
C GLN A 115 17.52 -22.10 14.34
N SER A 116 17.22 -22.55 15.57
CA SER A 116 17.43 -21.76 16.78
C SER A 116 18.90 -21.40 17.01
N ASN A 117 19.82 -22.38 16.82
CA ASN A 117 21.27 -22.13 16.93
C ASN A 117 21.76 -21.16 15.85
N MET A 118 21.24 -21.26 14.63
CA MET A 118 21.57 -20.34 13.55
C MET A 118 21.12 -18.92 13.88
N MET A 119 19.91 -18.74 14.44
CA MET A 119 19.43 -17.43 14.90
C MET A 119 20.34 -16.85 16.00
N LYS A 120 20.70 -17.65 17.01
CA LYS A 120 21.56 -17.23 18.13
C LYS A 120 22.94 -16.79 17.63
N ASN A 121 23.54 -17.58 16.73
CA ASN A 121 24.90 -17.34 16.24
C ASN A 121 25.00 -16.12 15.30
N ASN A 122 23.87 -15.66 14.71
CA ASN A 122 23.85 -14.53 13.78
C ASN A 122 22.73 -13.52 14.12
N LEU A 123 22.47 -13.32 15.41
CA LEU A 123 21.35 -12.50 15.88
C LEU A 123 21.39 -11.07 15.32
N ASP A 124 22.55 -10.39 15.40
CA ASP A 124 22.69 -9.01 14.93
C ASP A 124 22.45 -8.91 13.41
N GLY A 125 22.97 -9.87 12.64
CA GLY A 125 22.74 -9.96 11.21
C GLY A 125 21.27 -10.15 10.86
N LEU A 126 20.59 -11.08 11.53
CA LEU A 126 19.19 -11.37 11.34
C LEU A 126 18.30 -10.19 11.76
N MET A 127 18.61 -9.55 12.88
CA MET A 127 17.88 -8.39 13.37
C MET A 127 17.99 -7.22 12.39
N ASN A 128 19.19 -6.95 11.88
CA ASN A 128 19.41 -5.92 10.87
C ASN A 128 18.72 -6.26 9.55
N PHE A 129 18.75 -7.50 9.12
CA PHE A 129 18.05 -7.98 7.95
C PHE A 129 16.54 -7.80 8.10
N LEU A 130 15.98 -8.23 9.22
CA LEU A 130 14.54 -8.16 9.47
C LEU A 130 14.05 -6.70 9.53
N ARG A 131 14.84 -5.78 10.13
CA ARG A 131 14.56 -4.34 10.06
C ARG A 131 14.48 -3.83 8.62
N LYS A 132 15.43 -4.24 7.76
CA LYS A 132 15.41 -3.85 6.35
C LYS A 132 14.18 -4.39 5.61
N MET A 133 13.72 -5.58 5.95
CA MET A 133 12.49 -6.14 5.39
C MET A 133 11.25 -5.38 5.91
N ALA A 134 11.22 -5.02 7.19
CA ALA A 134 10.17 -4.16 7.76
C ALA A 134 10.16 -2.76 7.08
N ASP A 135 11.33 -2.16 6.86
CA ASP A 135 11.46 -0.88 6.13
C ASP A 135 10.96 -1.01 4.68
N LEU A 136 11.25 -2.13 4.01
CA LEU A 136 10.77 -2.39 2.65
C LEU A 136 9.24 -2.44 2.59
N ILE A 137 8.62 -3.16 3.54
CA ILE A 137 7.16 -3.24 3.65
C ILE A 137 6.57 -1.84 3.95
N SER A 138 7.18 -1.09 4.87
CA SER A 138 6.75 0.27 5.21
C SER A 138 6.80 1.22 4.00
N ASN A 139 7.86 1.16 3.20
CA ASN A 139 7.99 1.96 2.00
C ASN A 139 6.96 1.58 0.93
N LYS A 140 6.66 0.28 0.78
CA LYS A 140 5.61 -0.19 -0.12
C LYS A 140 4.23 0.30 0.33
N LEU A 141 3.95 0.24 1.64
CA LEU A 141 2.72 0.76 2.22
C LEU A 141 2.58 2.27 1.96
N LYS A 142 3.66 3.05 2.18
CA LYS A 142 3.67 4.49 1.91
C LYS A 142 3.37 4.81 0.45
N ALA A 143 3.97 4.07 -0.48
CA ALA A 143 3.71 4.24 -1.92
C ALA A 143 2.24 3.97 -2.26
N GLN A 144 1.65 2.92 -1.69
CA GLN A 144 0.24 2.58 -1.87
C GLN A 144 -0.68 3.69 -1.32
N MET A 145 -0.43 4.16 -0.09
CA MET A 145 -1.21 5.25 0.53
C MET A 145 -1.16 6.54 -0.28
N ASN A 146 0.02 6.91 -0.77
CA ASN A 146 0.19 8.10 -1.63
C ASN A 146 -0.60 7.97 -2.93
N THR A 147 -0.63 6.77 -3.54
CA THR A 147 -1.41 6.51 -4.77
C THR A 147 -2.91 6.68 -4.51
N GLU A 148 -3.42 6.11 -3.41
CA GLU A 148 -4.82 6.23 -3.01
C GLU A 148 -5.22 7.69 -2.74
N GLU A 149 -4.34 8.46 -2.05
CA GLU A 149 -4.58 9.88 -1.79
C GLU A 149 -4.65 10.69 -3.09
N LEU A 150 -3.71 10.48 -4.01
CA LEU A 150 -3.71 11.13 -5.33
C LEU A 150 -4.96 10.81 -6.15
N GLU A 151 -5.44 9.57 -6.11
CA GLU A 151 -6.68 9.18 -6.78
C GLU A 151 -7.90 9.91 -6.20
N VAL A 152 -7.98 10.02 -4.87
CA VAL A 152 -9.04 10.77 -4.19
C VAL A 152 -8.99 12.25 -4.55
N GLU A 153 -7.81 12.87 -4.54
CA GLU A 153 -7.64 14.28 -4.92
C GLU A 153 -8.00 14.52 -6.38
N LYS A 154 -7.53 13.66 -7.28
CA LYS A 154 -7.89 13.70 -8.70
C LYS A 154 -9.40 13.66 -8.89
N LYS A 155 -10.08 12.74 -8.20
CA LYS A 155 -11.53 12.59 -8.29
C LYS A 155 -12.28 13.83 -7.76
N LYS A 156 -11.79 14.45 -6.68
CA LYS A 156 -12.33 15.71 -6.18
C LYS A 156 -12.20 16.84 -7.21
N LEU A 157 -11.03 16.96 -7.86
CA LEU A 157 -10.82 17.97 -8.89
C LEU A 157 -11.72 17.74 -10.11
N GLU A 158 -11.91 16.51 -10.56
CA GLU A 158 -12.82 16.16 -11.65
C GLU A 158 -14.26 16.58 -11.31
N ILE A 159 -14.75 16.28 -10.12
CA ILE A 159 -16.09 16.71 -9.66
C ILE A 159 -16.20 18.24 -9.64
N LEU A 160 -15.20 18.95 -9.16
CA LEU A 160 -15.21 20.42 -9.14
C LEU A 160 -15.27 20.99 -10.55
N LEU A 161 -14.47 20.46 -11.48
CA LEU A 161 -14.46 20.89 -12.90
C LEU A 161 -15.81 20.63 -13.57
N ASP A 162 -16.42 19.47 -13.29
CA ASP A 162 -17.73 19.11 -13.89
C ASP A 162 -18.89 19.97 -13.39
N ASN A 163 -18.79 20.51 -12.17
CA ASN A 163 -19.78 21.42 -11.60
C ASN A 163 -19.57 22.90 -11.99
N MET A 164 -18.54 23.22 -12.78
CA MET A 164 -18.35 24.59 -13.27
C MET A 164 -19.32 24.92 -14.40
N ASP A 165 -19.89 26.12 -14.36
CA ASP A 165 -20.77 26.63 -15.42
C ASP A 165 -20.06 26.96 -16.75
N LYS A 166 -18.73 26.94 -16.74
CA LYS A 166 -17.89 27.23 -17.91
C LYS A 166 -17.43 25.93 -18.57
N ALA A 167 -17.48 25.87 -19.88
CA ALA A 167 -16.86 24.81 -20.67
C ALA A 167 -15.33 24.92 -20.56
N ILE A 168 -14.70 23.84 -20.08
CA ILE A 168 -13.23 23.75 -19.90
C ILE A 168 -12.73 22.57 -20.72
N VAL A 169 -11.63 22.78 -21.44
CA VAL A 169 -10.93 21.76 -22.19
C VAL A 169 -9.43 21.96 -22.06
N SER A 170 -8.69 20.89 -21.84
CA SER A 170 -7.23 20.85 -21.97
C SER A 170 -6.83 20.13 -23.24
N VAL A 171 -5.78 20.59 -23.87
CA VAL A 171 -5.25 20.03 -25.11
C VAL A 171 -3.75 19.80 -24.98
N ASP A 172 -3.25 18.84 -25.74
CA ASP A 172 -1.81 18.63 -25.88
C ASP A 172 -1.19 19.71 -26.83
N ILE A 173 0.14 19.64 -27.00
CA ILE A 173 0.89 20.60 -27.83
C ILE A 173 0.48 20.59 -29.30
N ASN A 174 -0.22 19.55 -29.77
CA ASN A 174 -0.71 19.40 -31.12
C ASN A 174 -2.19 19.83 -31.25
N GLY A 175 -2.82 20.24 -30.14
CA GLY A 175 -4.21 20.66 -30.11
C GLY A 175 -5.22 19.51 -29.98
N TYR A 176 -4.77 18.27 -29.70
CA TYR A 176 -5.68 17.17 -29.42
C TYR A 176 -6.20 17.28 -27.99
N ILE A 177 -7.49 16.96 -27.82
CA ILE A 177 -8.15 17.04 -26.51
C ILE A 177 -7.59 15.95 -25.60
N ASP A 178 -7.02 16.38 -24.47
CA ASP A 178 -6.56 15.53 -23.38
C ASP A 178 -7.67 15.29 -22.36
N LYS A 179 -8.30 16.38 -21.87
CA LYS A 179 -9.42 16.33 -20.92
C LYS A 179 -10.41 17.46 -21.19
N CYS A 180 -11.67 17.23 -20.79
CA CYS A 180 -12.66 18.30 -20.75
C CYS A 180 -13.69 18.02 -19.64
N ASN A 181 -14.36 19.09 -19.17
CA ASN A 181 -15.43 18.96 -18.20
C ASN A 181 -16.79 18.64 -18.85
N TYR A 182 -17.75 18.24 -18.01
CA TYR A 182 -19.11 17.92 -18.47
C TYR A 182 -19.74 19.07 -19.29
N LYS A 183 -19.52 20.33 -18.89
CA LYS A 183 -20.09 21.51 -19.59
C LYS A 183 -19.55 21.67 -21.01
N PHE A 184 -18.30 21.30 -21.25
CA PHE A 184 -17.74 21.27 -22.60
C PHE A 184 -18.40 20.18 -23.46
N LYS A 185 -18.58 18.98 -22.91
CA LYS A 185 -19.26 17.87 -23.61
C LYS A 185 -20.70 18.23 -23.95
N GLU A 186 -21.44 18.81 -22.99
CA GLU A 186 -22.80 19.28 -23.18
C GLU A 186 -22.89 20.35 -24.29
N LEU A 187 -22.01 21.37 -24.23
CA LEU A 187 -22.04 22.49 -25.17
C LEU A 187 -21.78 22.06 -26.62
N PHE A 188 -20.92 21.07 -26.83
CA PHE A 188 -20.53 20.58 -28.14
C PHE A 188 -21.19 19.26 -28.55
N ASN A 189 -22.10 18.75 -27.73
CA ASN A 189 -22.79 17.48 -27.92
C ASN A 189 -21.83 16.30 -28.21
N LEU A 190 -20.78 16.17 -27.38
CA LEU A 190 -19.71 15.20 -27.52
C LEU A 190 -19.86 14.07 -26.50
N ASN A 191 -19.63 12.85 -26.95
CA ASN A 191 -19.52 11.68 -26.08
C ASN A 191 -18.06 11.39 -25.75
N ASP A 192 -17.78 10.62 -24.70
CA ASP A 192 -16.42 10.26 -24.28
C ASP A 192 -15.62 9.54 -25.39
N ASN A 193 -16.30 8.72 -26.19
CA ASN A 193 -15.68 8.05 -27.35
C ASN A 193 -15.35 9.01 -28.50
N ASP A 194 -16.02 10.15 -28.57
CA ASP A 194 -15.80 11.16 -29.59
C ASP A 194 -14.64 12.10 -29.27
N LEU A 195 -14.23 12.19 -28.01
CA LEU A 195 -13.17 13.06 -27.52
C LEU A 195 -11.77 12.53 -27.83
N LEU A 196 -11.61 11.20 -27.72
CA LEU A 196 -10.36 10.51 -28.00
C LEU A 196 -10.01 10.71 -29.50
N LYS A 197 -8.99 11.53 -29.79
CA LYS A 197 -8.44 11.82 -31.13
C LYS A 197 -9.06 13.02 -31.85
N LYS A 198 -9.92 13.85 -31.24
CA LYS A 198 -10.37 15.10 -31.87
C LYS A 198 -9.43 16.25 -31.56
N ASN A 199 -9.11 17.01 -32.61
CA ASN A 199 -8.40 18.27 -32.47
C ASN A 199 -9.41 19.37 -32.10
N VAL A 200 -9.10 20.16 -31.06
CA VAL A 200 -9.99 21.26 -30.62
C VAL A 200 -10.30 22.26 -31.71
N PHE A 201 -9.34 22.50 -32.61
CA PHE A 201 -9.53 23.43 -33.72
C PHE A 201 -10.58 22.94 -34.72
N ASP A 202 -10.73 21.63 -34.92
CA ASP A 202 -11.77 21.09 -35.81
C ASP A 202 -13.17 21.33 -35.21
N ILE A 203 -13.31 21.19 -33.90
CA ILE A 203 -14.56 21.48 -33.19
C ILE A 203 -14.88 22.97 -33.27
N LEU A 204 -13.90 23.85 -33.03
CA LEU A 204 -14.07 25.29 -33.07
C LEU A 204 -14.35 25.78 -34.51
N ASN A 205 -13.73 25.22 -35.54
CA ASN A 205 -13.97 25.54 -36.94
C ASN A 205 -15.34 25.07 -37.42
N PHE A 206 -15.82 23.91 -36.91
CA PHE A 206 -17.19 23.47 -37.22
C PHE A 206 -18.22 24.46 -36.68
N ILE A 207 -18.00 25.00 -35.48
CA ILE A 207 -18.88 26.00 -34.87
C ILE A 207 -18.87 27.34 -35.69
N LYS A 208 -17.69 27.78 -36.14
CA LYS A 208 -17.60 28.97 -37.00
C LYS A 208 -18.44 28.82 -38.24
N LYS A 209 -18.41 27.66 -38.89
CA LYS A 209 -19.20 27.38 -40.10
C LYS A 209 -20.71 27.28 -39.84
N THR A 210 -21.12 26.80 -38.64
CA THR A 210 -22.55 26.61 -38.30
C THR A 210 -23.20 27.83 -37.65
N ASN A 211 -22.41 28.78 -37.08
CA ASN A 211 -22.91 29.90 -36.28
C ASN A 211 -22.33 31.26 -36.71
N GLU A 212 -22.32 31.59 -38.01
CA GLU A 212 -21.90 32.92 -38.44
C GLU A 212 -22.68 34.09 -37.79
N ASN A 213 -23.84 33.82 -37.17
CA ASN A 213 -24.71 34.81 -36.53
C ASN A 213 -24.63 34.91 -34.98
N ASN A 214 -23.85 34.11 -34.28
CA ASN A 214 -23.88 34.06 -32.80
C ASN A 214 -22.52 34.13 -32.09
N PHE A 215 -21.42 34.46 -32.78
CA PHE A 215 -20.07 34.46 -32.22
C PHE A 215 -19.81 35.55 -31.15
N SER A 216 -20.68 36.55 -31.02
CA SER A 216 -20.53 37.60 -29.98
C SER A 216 -20.75 37.17 -28.55
N LYS A 217 -21.21 35.93 -28.33
CA LYS A 217 -21.52 35.37 -26.99
C LYS A 217 -20.36 34.63 -26.32
N TYR A 218 -19.28 34.32 -27.04
CA TYR A 218 -18.17 33.52 -26.47
C TYR A 218 -16.91 34.35 -26.34
N LYS A 219 -16.58 34.79 -25.12
CA LYS A 219 -15.25 35.33 -24.81
C LYS A 219 -14.24 34.17 -24.75
N MET A 220 -13.32 34.11 -25.72
CA MET A 220 -12.14 33.26 -25.59
C MET A 220 -11.28 33.78 -24.42
N GLY A 221 -11.07 32.92 -23.40
CA GLY A 221 -10.07 33.18 -22.37
C GLY A 221 -8.67 33.01 -22.97
N SER A 222 -7.70 33.74 -22.44
CA SER A 222 -6.29 33.71 -22.84
C SER A 222 -5.73 32.30 -22.66
N PHE A 223 -5.05 31.78 -23.67
CA PHE A 223 -4.21 30.60 -23.58
C PHE A 223 -2.93 30.99 -22.82
N SER A 224 -2.63 30.30 -21.72
CA SER A 224 -1.30 30.30 -21.11
C SER A 224 -0.62 28.97 -21.40
N TYR A 225 0.59 29.02 -21.96
CA TYR A 225 1.48 27.89 -22.18
C TYR A 225 2.14 27.48 -20.85
#